data_f5e33bc5c0d5f1283de121ffd5669042
#
_entry.id   f5e33bc5c0d5f1283de121ffd5669042
#
_cell.length_a   1.000
_cell.length_b   1.000
_cell.length_c   1.000
_cell.angle_alpha   90.00
_cell.angle_beta   90.00
_cell.angle_gamma   90.00
#
_symmetry.space_group_name_H-M   'P 1'
#
loop_
_entity.id
_entity.type
_entity.pdbx_description
1 polymer ?
#
loop_
_entity_poly.entity_id
_entity_poly.type
_entity_poly.pdbx_seq_one_letter_code
_entity_poly.pdbx_strand_id
1 'polypeptide(L)'
;MIVLPFVAVIIAACTSFFTISFGLKKIGHKIHAIFHVVSEKSYETRITNVILQNHKDKPVCVYRLLAVFEKKYTLELKKFNEPVIIKPFEALTIHTDPYSKLILNDEPYVPEFNSSEIEIYIELFDRVVLCNTDSYKRTTLGEMQILKKTKKFNGIVYNDGVKYFLCYMHEGQSKTAFIHKSGHISEDWSLSYNFIKPKNNEITEIEIKEFLEKQYINNKIIAEYKLILNNL
;
A
#
# COMPACT_ATOMS: atom_id res chain seq x y z
N MET A 1 -34.43 -10.40 58.58
CA MET A 1 -34.24 -11.53 57.66
C MET A 1 -34.51 -11.17 56.19
N ILE A 2 -34.59 -9.89 55.81
CA ILE A 2 -34.90 -9.41 54.42
C ILE A 2 -33.63 -9.07 53.61
N VAL A 3 -32.48 -8.89 54.24
CA VAL A 3 -31.23 -8.43 53.59
C VAL A 3 -30.57 -9.50 52.69
N LEU A 4 -30.69 -10.75 53.06
CA LEU A 4 -30.04 -11.89 52.32
C LEU A 4 -30.54 -12.06 50.89
N PRO A 5 -31.87 -12.04 50.61
CA PRO A 5 -32.36 -12.15 49.24
C PRO A 5 -32.01 -10.91 48.39
N PHE A 6 -31.90 -9.71 48.97
CA PHE A 6 -31.55 -8.49 48.24
C PHE A 6 -30.06 -8.55 47.80
N VAL A 7 -29.16 -9.04 48.61
CA VAL A 7 -27.76 -9.22 48.27
C VAL A 7 -27.59 -10.27 47.17
N ALA A 8 -28.35 -11.38 47.23
CA ALA A 8 -28.33 -12.39 46.16
C ALA A 8 -28.76 -11.87 44.80
N VAL A 9 -29.79 -11.02 44.75
CA VAL A 9 -30.27 -10.38 43.50
C VAL A 9 -29.23 -9.43 42.91
N ILE A 10 -28.52 -8.65 43.75
CA ILE A 10 -27.48 -7.74 43.29
C ILE A 10 -26.30 -8.57 42.71
N ILE A 11 -25.85 -9.63 43.39
CA ILE A 11 -24.78 -10.49 42.89
C ILE A 11 -25.18 -11.13 41.55
N ALA A 12 -26.40 -11.66 41.44
CA ALA A 12 -26.92 -12.23 40.20
C ALA A 12 -26.97 -11.21 39.04
N ALA A 13 -27.40 -9.99 39.30
CA ALA A 13 -27.42 -8.91 38.31
C ALA A 13 -25.98 -8.52 37.86
N CYS A 14 -25.03 -8.39 38.80
CA CYS A 14 -23.63 -8.11 38.48
C CYS A 14 -23.01 -9.24 37.66
N THR A 15 -23.20 -10.49 38.05
CA THR A 15 -22.62 -11.63 37.31
C THR A 15 -23.22 -11.75 35.90
N SER A 16 -24.52 -11.54 35.74
CA SER A 16 -25.18 -11.50 34.43
C SER A 16 -24.62 -10.38 33.54
N PHE A 17 -24.45 -9.18 34.09
CA PHE A 17 -23.87 -8.05 33.37
C PHE A 17 -22.43 -8.35 32.89
N PHE A 18 -21.58 -8.90 33.76
CA PHE A 18 -20.23 -9.29 33.41
C PHE A 18 -20.21 -10.38 32.34
N THR A 19 -21.06 -11.43 32.48
CA THR A 19 -21.13 -12.52 31.50
C THR A 19 -21.54 -12.02 30.11
N ILE A 20 -22.56 -11.15 30.05
CA ILE A 20 -23.01 -10.54 28.81
C ILE A 20 -21.90 -9.66 28.22
N SER A 21 -21.26 -8.82 29.04
CA SER A 21 -20.18 -7.91 28.60
C SER A 21 -19.00 -8.68 28.03
N PHE A 22 -18.55 -9.76 28.69
CA PHE A 22 -17.49 -10.64 28.18
C PHE A 22 -17.92 -11.40 26.93
N GLY A 23 -19.16 -11.86 26.87
CA GLY A 23 -19.71 -12.52 25.67
C GLY A 23 -19.70 -11.61 24.46
N LEU A 24 -20.12 -10.35 24.60
CA LEU A 24 -20.15 -9.36 23.52
C LEU A 24 -18.74 -9.04 22.96
N LYS A 25 -17.70 -9.12 23.79
CA LYS A 25 -16.30 -8.94 23.31
C LYS A 25 -15.86 -10.05 22.37
N LYS A 26 -16.44 -11.26 22.45
CA LYS A 26 -16.12 -12.42 21.61
C LYS A 26 -16.99 -12.53 20.36
N ILE A 27 -18.14 -11.85 20.32
CA ILE A 27 -19.06 -11.90 19.20
C ILE A 27 -18.70 -10.81 18.16
N GLY A 28 -18.83 -11.15 16.87
CA GLY A 28 -18.56 -10.23 15.76
C GLY A 28 -17.07 -9.94 15.54
N HIS A 29 -16.79 -8.98 14.69
CA HIS A 29 -15.47 -8.45 14.39
C HIS A 29 -15.49 -6.94 14.57
N LYS A 30 -14.43 -6.38 15.14
CA LYS A 30 -14.22 -4.93 15.24
C LYS A 30 -12.75 -4.68 14.93
N ILE A 31 -12.48 -4.40 13.67
CA ILE A 31 -11.14 -4.09 13.19
C ILE A 31 -11.11 -2.60 12.83
N HIS A 32 -10.17 -1.91 13.38
CA HIS A 32 -9.88 -0.52 13.00
C HIS A 32 -8.73 -0.51 12.00
N ALA A 33 -8.86 0.24 10.90
CA ALA A 33 -7.83 0.38 9.89
C ALA A 33 -7.38 1.83 9.78
N ILE A 34 -6.07 2.04 9.80
CA ILE A 34 -5.42 3.31 9.49
C ILE A 34 -4.53 3.05 8.29
N PHE A 35 -4.57 3.91 7.28
CA PHE A 35 -3.76 3.74 6.09
C PHE A 35 -3.00 5.02 5.74
N HIS A 36 -1.87 4.84 5.04
CA HIS A 36 -1.02 5.92 4.56
C HIS A 36 -0.98 5.89 3.04
N VAL A 37 -1.24 7.05 2.42
CA VAL A 37 -1.13 7.25 0.99
C VAL A 37 0.18 7.97 0.70
N VAL A 38 0.93 7.47 -0.28
CA VAL A 38 2.20 8.06 -0.72
C VAL A 38 2.14 8.27 -2.23
N SER A 39 2.60 9.44 -2.66
CA SER A 39 2.81 9.79 -4.06
C SER A 39 4.29 9.98 -4.29
N GLU A 40 4.87 9.16 -5.15
CA GLU A 40 6.28 9.18 -5.53
C GLU A 40 6.40 9.34 -7.04
N LYS A 41 7.51 9.90 -7.52
CA LYS A 41 7.66 10.12 -8.97
C LYS A 41 7.80 8.82 -9.76
N SER A 42 8.44 7.81 -9.17
CA SER A 42 8.70 6.52 -9.84
C SER A 42 7.52 5.58 -9.83
N TYR A 43 6.57 5.78 -8.93
CA TYR A 43 5.40 4.92 -8.75
C TYR A 43 4.11 5.73 -8.82
N GLU A 44 3.03 5.05 -9.13
CA GLU A 44 1.70 5.64 -8.97
C GLU A 44 1.37 5.89 -7.50
N THR A 45 0.56 6.93 -7.27
CA THR A 45 0.02 7.21 -5.92
C THR A 45 -0.68 5.96 -5.40
N ARG A 46 -0.35 5.56 -4.17
CA ARG A 46 -0.84 4.31 -3.59
C ARG A 46 -0.97 4.35 -2.08
N ILE A 47 -1.78 3.46 -1.56
CA ILE A 47 -1.77 3.12 -0.14
C ILE A 47 -0.52 2.23 0.08
N THR A 48 0.42 2.68 0.92
CA THR A 48 1.69 1.96 1.18
C THR A 48 1.62 1.06 2.39
N ASN A 49 0.97 1.54 3.45
CA ASN A 49 0.84 0.84 4.71
C ASN A 49 -0.60 0.87 5.19
N VAL A 50 -1.06 -0.24 5.72
CA VAL A 50 -2.33 -0.33 6.44
C VAL A 50 -2.07 -0.94 7.81
N ILE A 51 -2.44 -0.24 8.86
CA ILE A 51 -2.38 -0.71 10.25
C ILE A 51 -3.77 -1.24 10.60
N LEU A 52 -3.87 -2.52 10.88
CA LEU A 52 -5.10 -3.17 11.34
C LEU A 52 -5.02 -3.39 12.84
N GLN A 53 -6.02 -2.91 13.59
CA GLN A 53 -6.14 -3.08 15.04
C GLN A 53 -7.35 -3.93 15.36
N ASN A 54 -7.14 -5.05 16.06
CA ASN A 54 -8.21 -5.91 16.50
C ASN A 54 -8.73 -5.46 17.88
N HIS A 55 -9.97 -4.99 17.94
CA HIS A 55 -10.61 -4.54 19.18
C HIS A 55 -11.46 -5.62 19.87
N LYS A 56 -11.37 -6.89 19.44
CA LYS A 56 -12.10 -8.02 20.03
C LYS A 56 -11.16 -9.00 20.74
N ASP A 57 -11.73 -9.69 21.72
CA ASP A 57 -11.04 -10.77 22.47
C ASP A 57 -11.14 -12.10 21.70
N LYS A 58 -10.75 -12.09 20.43
CA LYS A 58 -10.59 -13.27 19.59
C LYS A 58 -9.63 -12.97 18.44
N PRO A 59 -8.84 -13.95 18.00
CA PRO A 59 -7.96 -13.77 16.85
C PRO A 59 -8.79 -13.58 15.56
N VAL A 60 -8.22 -12.87 14.61
CA VAL A 60 -8.80 -12.65 13.28
C VAL A 60 -7.79 -13.11 12.22
N CYS A 61 -8.22 -14.04 11.36
CA CYS A 61 -7.41 -14.54 10.24
C CYS A 61 -7.76 -13.77 8.97
N VAL A 62 -6.81 -13.01 8.44
CA VAL A 62 -6.98 -12.16 7.26
C VAL A 62 -6.35 -12.83 6.04
N TYR A 63 -7.12 -13.03 4.98
CA TYR A 63 -6.69 -13.63 3.71
C TYR A 63 -6.37 -12.58 2.66
N ARG A 64 -7.15 -11.50 2.60
CA ARG A 64 -6.92 -10.37 1.69
C ARG A 64 -7.22 -9.05 2.38
N LEU A 65 -6.50 -8.02 1.95
CA LEU A 65 -6.73 -6.64 2.30
C LEU A 65 -7.20 -5.91 1.05
N LEU A 66 -8.32 -5.22 1.14
CA LEU A 66 -9.00 -4.58 0.04
C LEU A 66 -9.27 -3.11 0.36
N ALA A 67 -9.21 -2.26 -0.66
CA ALA A 67 -9.70 -0.89 -0.60
C ALA A 67 -10.88 -0.74 -1.55
N VAL A 68 -11.90 -0.03 -1.14
CA VAL A 68 -13.05 0.31 -1.98
C VAL A 68 -13.08 1.82 -2.15
N PHE A 69 -13.05 2.27 -3.40
CA PHE A 69 -13.14 3.66 -3.80
C PHE A 69 -14.55 3.96 -4.28
N GLU A 70 -15.09 5.12 -3.92
CA GLU A 70 -16.41 5.59 -4.34
C GLU A 70 -17.55 4.60 -4.04
N LYS A 71 -17.36 3.69 -3.08
CA LYS A 71 -18.27 2.57 -2.77
C LYS A 71 -18.57 1.62 -3.95
N LYS A 72 -17.79 1.71 -5.02
CA LYS A 72 -18.05 1.02 -6.29
C LYS A 72 -16.85 0.23 -6.79
N TYR A 73 -15.63 0.74 -6.64
CA TYR A 73 -14.44 0.16 -7.24
C TYR A 73 -13.58 -0.51 -6.18
N THR A 74 -13.35 -1.80 -6.32
CA THR A 74 -12.55 -2.60 -5.38
C THR A 74 -11.15 -2.80 -5.90
N LEU A 75 -10.15 -2.43 -5.09
CA LEU A 75 -8.74 -2.67 -5.32
C LEU A 75 -8.20 -3.68 -4.29
N GLU A 76 -7.62 -4.79 -4.76
CA GLU A 76 -6.87 -5.69 -3.89
C GLU A 76 -5.53 -5.04 -3.51
N LEU A 77 -5.40 -4.62 -2.25
CA LEU A 77 -4.16 -4.04 -1.73
C LEU A 77 -3.10 -5.12 -1.52
N LYS A 78 -3.48 -6.22 -0.85
CA LYS A 78 -2.61 -7.36 -0.56
C LYS A 78 -3.40 -8.65 -0.49
N LYS A 79 -2.89 -9.70 -1.13
CA LYS A 79 -3.33 -11.09 -0.95
C LYS A 79 -2.23 -11.84 -0.21
N PHE A 80 -2.60 -12.60 0.80
CA PHE A 80 -1.66 -13.40 1.58
C PHE A 80 -1.66 -14.84 1.10
N ASN A 81 -0.49 -15.44 0.89
CA ASN A 81 -0.36 -16.86 0.55
C ASN A 81 -0.78 -17.74 1.74
N GLU A 82 -0.43 -17.28 2.95
CA GLU A 82 -0.90 -17.84 4.21
C GLU A 82 -1.65 -16.75 4.98
N PRO A 83 -2.80 -17.06 5.61
CA PRO A 83 -3.57 -16.05 6.32
C PRO A 83 -2.77 -15.46 7.46
N VAL A 84 -2.83 -14.14 7.59
CA VAL A 84 -2.19 -13.42 8.67
C VAL A 84 -3.13 -13.36 9.87
N ILE A 85 -2.63 -13.70 11.05
CA ILE A 85 -3.40 -13.74 12.28
C ILE A 85 -3.15 -12.47 13.09
N ILE A 86 -4.21 -11.70 13.35
CA ILE A 86 -4.19 -10.57 14.28
C ILE A 86 -4.74 -11.08 15.61
N LYS A 87 -3.90 -11.14 16.64
CA LYS A 87 -4.30 -11.60 17.96
C LYS A 87 -5.30 -10.64 18.62
N PRO A 88 -5.97 -11.08 19.70
CA PRO A 88 -6.84 -10.21 20.48
C PRO A 88 -6.12 -8.94 20.94
N PHE A 89 -6.75 -7.78 20.72
CA PHE A 89 -6.26 -6.45 21.11
C PHE A 89 -4.88 -6.07 20.54
N GLU A 90 -4.44 -6.72 19.48
CA GLU A 90 -3.16 -6.46 18.80
C GLU A 90 -3.35 -5.60 17.56
N ALA A 91 -2.29 -4.88 17.20
CA ALA A 91 -2.18 -4.14 15.93
C ALA A 91 -1.14 -4.80 15.02
N LEU A 92 -1.42 -4.82 13.73
CA LEU A 92 -0.53 -5.34 12.70
C LEU A 92 -0.37 -4.33 11.56
N THR A 93 0.86 -4.03 11.18
CA THR A 93 1.16 -3.21 10.01
C THR A 93 1.36 -4.11 8.78
N ILE A 94 0.62 -3.82 7.72
CA ILE A 94 0.69 -4.51 6.44
C ILE A 94 1.25 -3.55 5.40
N HIS A 95 2.36 -3.93 4.76
CA HIS A 95 2.93 -3.21 3.63
C HIS A 95 2.33 -3.72 2.33
N THR A 96 1.94 -2.80 1.45
CA THR A 96 1.41 -3.12 0.13
C THR A 96 2.50 -3.03 -0.91
N ASP A 97 2.34 -3.77 -1.99
CA ASP A 97 3.31 -3.77 -3.07
C ASP A 97 3.06 -2.62 -4.05
N PRO A 98 4.12 -1.99 -4.61
CA PRO A 98 3.99 -0.96 -5.62
C PRO A 98 3.42 -1.54 -6.93
N TYR A 99 2.81 -0.69 -7.73
CA TYR A 99 2.31 -1.00 -9.07
C TYR A 99 2.65 0.12 -10.05
N SER A 100 2.64 -0.19 -11.34
CA SER A 100 2.97 0.75 -12.41
C SER A 100 1.76 1.57 -12.87
N LYS A 101 0.58 0.96 -12.89
CA LYS A 101 -0.71 1.60 -13.18
C LYS A 101 -1.88 0.74 -12.72
N LEU A 102 -3.02 1.37 -12.54
CA LEU A 102 -4.31 0.72 -12.31
C LEU A 102 -5.13 0.72 -13.59
N ILE A 103 -5.93 -0.32 -13.76
CA ILE A 103 -6.79 -0.52 -14.93
C ILE A 103 -8.19 -0.85 -14.43
N LEU A 104 -9.18 -0.21 -15.02
CA LEU A 104 -10.60 -0.46 -14.80
C LEU A 104 -11.28 -0.58 -16.17
N ASN A 105 -11.89 -1.73 -16.46
CA ASN A 105 -12.51 -2.02 -17.76
C ASN A 105 -11.58 -1.77 -18.97
N ASP A 106 -10.32 -2.25 -18.86
CA ASP A 106 -9.26 -2.12 -19.86
C ASP A 106 -8.71 -0.68 -20.06
N GLU A 107 -9.24 0.32 -19.36
CA GLU A 107 -8.78 1.70 -19.41
C GLU A 107 -7.92 2.06 -18.17
N PRO A 108 -6.94 2.97 -18.32
CA PRO A 108 -6.19 3.49 -17.19
C PRO A 108 -7.12 4.14 -16.16
N TYR A 109 -6.95 3.80 -14.89
CA TYR A 109 -7.75 4.33 -13.79
C TYR A 109 -6.85 5.00 -12.75
N VAL A 110 -7.20 6.22 -12.36
CA VAL A 110 -6.53 6.97 -11.30
C VAL A 110 -7.55 7.26 -10.21
N PRO A 111 -7.49 6.55 -9.06
CA PRO A 111 -8.42 6.78 -7.96
C PRO A 111 -8.16 8.14 -7.29
N GLU A 112 -9.21 8.75 -6.79
CA GLU A 112 -9.09 9.87 -5.88
C GLU A 112 -8.73 9.36 -4.48
N PHE A 113 -7.54 9.70 -4.01
CA PHE A 113 -7.06 9.30 -2.68
C PHE A 113 -7.54 10.25 -1.58
N ASN A 114 -8.82 10.62 -1.60
CA ASN A 114 -9.44 11.32 -0.49
C ASN A 114 -9.77 10.31 0.62
N SER A 115 -9.13 10.47 1.79
CA SER A 115 -9.24 9.52 2.90
C SER A 115 -10.67 9.31 3.41
N SER A 116 -11.57 10.27 3.21
CA SER A 116 -12.97 10.17 3.63
C SER A 116 -13.82 9.26 2.71
N GLU A 117 -13.35 8.94 1.51
CA GLU A 117 -14.08 8.17 0.51
C GLU A 117 -13.50 6.77 0.28
N ILE A 118 -12.42 6.44 0.99
CA ILE A 118 -11.77 5.14 0.90
C ILE A 118 -12.20 4.28 2.07
N GLU A 119 -12.82 3.17 1.77
CA GLU A 119 -13.21 2.15 2.74
C GLU A 119 -12.22 0.98 2.70
N ILE A 120 -11.69 0.59 3.85
CA ILE A 120 -10.79 -0.57 3.97
C ILE A 120 -11.58 -1.78 4.42
N TYR A 121 -11.40 -2.88 3.70
CA TYR A 121 -12.03 -4.16 3.98
C TYR A 121 -10.96 -5.24 4.18
N ILE A 122 -11.28 -6.20 5.02
CA ILE A 122 -10.52 -7.44 5.16
C ILE A 122 -11.40 -8.61 4.74
N GLU A 123 -10.81 -9.55 4.04
CA GLU A 123 -11.44 -10.83 3.75
C GLU A 123 -11.02 -11.86 4.78
N LEU A 124 -12.01 -12.47 5.38
CA LEU A 124 -11.89 -13.62 6.26
C LEU A 124 -12.26 -14.90 5.48
N PHE A 125 -12.18 -16.03 6.13
CA PHE A 125 -12.49 -17.32 5.49
C PHE A 125 -13.91 -17.38 4.90
N ASP A 126 -14.89 -16.81 5.62
CA ASP A 126 -16.33 -16.95 5.31
C ASP A 126 -17.02 -15.65 4.89
N ARG A 127 -16.32 -14.51 5.00
CA ARG A 127 -16.93 -13.20 4.76
C ARG A 127 -15.92 -12.09 4.53
N VAL A 128 -16.42 -10.98 4.02
CA VAL A 128 -15.71 -9.70 3.98
C VAL A 128 -16.21 -8.79 5.08
N VAL A 129 -15.31 -8.10 5.76
CA VAL A 129 -15.60 -7.21 6.88
C VAL A 129 -15.08 -5.81 6.57
N LEU A 130 -15.95 -4.80 6.66
CA LEU A 130 -15.57 -3.40 6.62
C LEU A 130 -14.84 -3.03 7.91
N CYS A 131 -13.66 -2.45 7.81
CA CYS A 131 -12.94 -1.89 8.94
C CYS A 131 -13.58 -0.57 9.41
N ASN A 132 -13.23 -0.16 10.64
CA ASN A 132 -13.76 1.06 11.31
C ASN A 132 -15.25 1.03 11.64
N THR A 133 -15.91 -0.11 11.48
CA THR A 133 -17.32 -0.27 11.86
C THR A 133 -17.49 -1.45 12.82
N ASP A 134 -18.49 -1.38 13.67
CA ASP A 134 -18.98 -2.54 14.44
C ASP A 134 -19.85 -3.41 13.52
N SER A 135 -19.20 -4.13 12.61
CA SER A 135 -19.91 -4.87 11.56
C SER A 135 -20.34 -6.25 12.03
N TYR A 136 -21.65 -6.39 12.25
CA TYR A 136 -22.33 -7.69 12.38
C TYR A 136 -22.93 -8.14 11.05
N LYS A 137 -23.00 -7.27 10.04
CA LYS A 137 -23.62 -7.55 8.74
C LYS A 137 -22.59 -7.99 7.71
N ARG A 138 -22.99 -8.86 6.80
CA ARG A 138 -22.24 -9.11 5.57
C ARG A 138 -22.21 -7.82 4.77
N THR A 139 -21.03 -7.39 4.40
CA THR A 139 -20.81 -6.22 3.54
C THR A 139 -20.53 -6.70 2.14
N THR A 140 -21.15 -6.12 1.15
CA THR A 140 -20.86 -6.37 -0.27
C THR A 140 -19.71 -5.46 -0.68
N LEU A 141 -18.74 -6.03 -1.40
CA LEU A 141 -17.67 -5.26 -2.06
C LEU A 141 -18.24 -4.46 -3.23
N GLY A 142 -17.49 -3.49 -3.69
CA GLY A 142 -17.80 -2.76 -4.92
C GLY A 142 -17.91 -3.72 -6.12
N GLU A 143 -18.83 -3.41 -7.03
CA GLU A 143 -19.21 -4.29 -8.15
C GLU A 143 -18.08 -4.45 -9.18
N MET A 144 -17.18 -3.46 -9.29
CA MET A 144 -16.11 -3.44 -10.28
C MET A 144 -14.74 -3.62 -9.64
N GLN A 145 -13.92 -4.47 -10.21
CA GLN A 145 -12.58 -4.75 -9.73
C GLN A 145 -11.55 -3.91 -10.50
N ILE A 146 -10.69 -3.22 -9.74
CA ILE A 146 -9.52 -2.52 -10.27
C ILE A 146 -8.36 -3.50 -10.35
N LEU A 147 -7.73 -3.60 -11.52
CA LEU A 147 -6.57 -4.45 -11.77
C LEU A 147 -5.28 -3.66 -11.63
N LYS A 148 -4.26 -4.27 -11.00
CA LYS A 148 -2.90 -3.74 -10.94
C LYS A 148 -2.08 -4.25 -12.13
N LYS A 149 -1.46 -3.35 -12.86
CA LYS A 149 -0.42 -3.69 -13.84
C LYS A 149 0.93 -3.27 -13.30
N THR A 150 1.89 -4.20 -13.28
CA THR A 150 3.22 -3.98 -12.71
C THR A 150 4.28 -4.25 -13.78
N LYS A 151 5.09 -3.21 -14.08
CA LYS A 151 6.28 -3.30 -14.91
C LYS A 151 7.50 -3.26 -14.01
N LYS A 152 8.53 -4.04 -14.32
CA LYS A 152 9.78 -4.08 -13.55
C LYS A 152 10.99 -4.01 -14.45
N PHE A 153 12.01 -3.31 -13.98
CA PHE A 153 13.35 -3.33 -14.54
C PHE A 153 14.35 -3.58 -13.42
N ASN A 154 15.20 -4.60 -13.56
CA ASN A 154 16.12 -5.08 -12.51
C ASN A 154 15.43 -5.30 -11.14
N GLY A 155 14.19 -5.81 -11.14
CA GLY A 155 13.40 -6.05 -9.92
C GLY A 155 12.67 -4.82 -9.36
N ILE A 156 12.99 -3.61 -9.81
CA ILE A 156 12.39 -2.36 -9.35
C ILE A 156 11.16 -2.05 -10.20
N VAL A 157 10.04 -1.74 -9.55
CA VAL A 157 8.79 -1.35 -10.22
C VAL A 157 8.93 0.08 -10.75
N TYR A 158 8.29 0.39 -11.88
CA TYR A 158 8.28 1.74 -12.43
C TYR A 158 6.95 2.08 -13.11
N ASN A 159 6.66 3.37 -13.26
CA ASN A 159 5.50 3.90 -13.97
C ASN A 159 5.84 4.41 -15.37
N ASP A 160 4.83 4.84 -16.13
CA ASP A 160 4.96 5.33 -17.50
C ASP A 160 5.69 6.71 -17.60
N GLY A 161 6.03 7.33 -16.46
CA GLY A 161 6.85 8.53 -16.38
C GLY A 161 8.35 8.28 -16.59
N VAL A 162 8.81 7.04 -16.42
CA VAL A 162 10.21 6.65 -16.63
C VAL A 162 10.49 6.51 -18.13
N LYS A 163 11.49 7.23 -18.63
CA LYS A 163 11.87 7.23 -20.05
C LYS A 163 13.15 6.42 -20.32
N TYR A 164 14.12 6.46 -19.41
CA TYR A 164 15.37 5.71 -19.54
C TYR A 164 15.71 4.99 -18.25
N PHE A 165 16.36 3.84 -18.40
CA PHE A 165 17.03 3.10 -17.33
C PHE A 165 18.53 3.31 -17.46
N LEU A 166 19.16 3.73 -16.37
CA LEU A 166 20.59 3.93 -16.26
C LEU A 166 21.19 2.87 -15.34
N CYS A 167 21.92 1.93 -15.93
CA CYS A 167 22.76 1.00 -15.16
C CYS A 167 24.17 1.55 -15.10
N TYR A 168 24.77 1.70 -13.94
CA TYR A 168 26.10 2.31 -13.80
C TYR A 168 26.90 1.68 -12.67
N MET A 169 28.23 1.79 -12.76
CA MET A 169 29.16 1.35 -11.73
C MET A 169 29.64 2.53 -10.91
N HIS A 170 29.41 2.49 -9.60
CA HIS A 170 29.89 3.48 -8.65
C HIS A 170 30.45 2.77 -7.42
N GLU A 171 31.66 3.13 -7.00
CA GLU A 171 32.36 2.52 -5.86
C GLU A 171 32.41 0.98 -5.91
N GLY A 172 32.58 0.41 -7.11
CA GLY A 172 32.63 -1.04 -7.32
C GLY A 172 31.28 -1.75 -7.24
N GLN A 173 30.17 -1.01 -7.10
CA GLN A 173 28.82 -1.54 -7.06
C GLN A 173 28.03 -1.22 -8.33
N SER A 174 27.29 -2.21 -8.84
CA SER A 174 26.33 -2.00 -9.92
C SER A 174 25.05 -1.41 -9.35
N LYS A 175 24.65 -0.26 -9.89
CA LYS A 175 23.45 0.50 -9.47
C LYS A 175 22.49 0.68 -10.64
N THR A 176 21.21 0.83 -10.34
CA THR A 176 20.14 1.07 -11.32
C THR A 176 19.38 2.32 -10.94
N ALA A 177 19.45 3.35 -11.77
CA ALA A 177 18.68 4.58 -11.63
C ALA A 177 17.65 4.70 -12.76
N PHE A 178 16.55 5.40 -12.50
CA PHE A 178 15.50 5.70 -13.46
C PHE A 178 15.53 7.17 -13.81
N ILE A 179 15.47 7.47 -15.11
CA ILE A 179 15.41 8.85 -15.61
C ILE A 179 14.03 9.09 -16.17
N HIS A 180 13.31 10.00 -15.55
CA HIS A 180 11.96 10.37 -15.91
C HIS A 180 11.94 11.30 -17.12
N LYS A 181 10.83 11.35 -17.86
CA LYS A 181 10.57 12.29 -18.96
C LYS A 181 10.90 13.73 -18.59
N SER A 182 10.62 14.10 -17.34
CA SER A 182 10.94 15.43 -16.78
C SER A 182 12.42 15.70 -16.53
N GLY A 183 13.29 14.69 -16.67
CA GLY A 183 14.72 14.77 -16.34
C GLY A 183 15.07 14.48 -14.88
N HIS A 184 14.10 14.14 -14.02
CA HIS A 184 14.38 13.69 -12.67
C HIS A 184 15.03 12.30 -12.66
N ILE A 185 16.04 12.09 -11.79
CA ILE A 185 16.70 10.81 -11.58
C ILE A 185 16.31 10.27 -10.22
N SER A 186 15.90 9.00 -10.18
CA SER A 186 15.38 8.33 -8.98
C SER A 186 16.02 6.95 -8.76
N GLU A 187 15.56 6.23 -7.78
CA GLU A 187 16.01 4.91 -7.32
C GLU A 187 17.45 4.93 -6.76
N ASP A 188 18.30 4.01 -7.16
CA ASP A 188 19.67 3.88 -6.63
C ASP A 188 20.60 5.05 -7.00
N TRP A 189 20.06 6.23 -7.24
CA TRP A 189 20.83 7.43 -7.52
C TRP A 189 21.31 8.09 -6.23
N SER A 190 22.54 7.84 -5.85
CA SER A 190 23.19 8.38 -4.64
C SER A 190 24.15 9.53 -4.90
N LEU A 191 24.21 10.02 -6.13
CA LEU A 191 25.10 11.11 -6.53
C LEU A 191 24.43 12.48 -6.39
N SER A 192 25.26 13.55 -6.33
CA SER A 192 24.75 14.93 -6.39
C SER A 192 24.01 15.18 -7.71
N TYR A 193 23.08 16.15 -7.71
CA TYR A 193 22.32 16.53 -8.91
C TYR A 193 21.43 15.41 -9.47
N ASN A 194 20.29 15.22 -8.87
CA ASN A 194 19.28 14.24 -9.29
C ASN A 194 18.28 14.78 -10.32
N PHE A 195 18.66 15.84 -11.04
CA PHE A 195 17.78 16.47 -12.03
C PHE A 195 18.60 17.00 -13.21
N ILE A 196 18.17 16.64 -14.41
CA ILE A 196 18.69 17.15 -15.68
C ILE A 196 17.59 18.00 -16.28
N LYS A 197 17.83 19.30 -16.48
CA LYS A 197 16.83 20.20 -17.10
C LYS A 197 16.73 19.88 -18.59
N PRO A 198 15.59 19.38 -19.09
CA PRO A 198 15.40 19.18 -20.52
C PRO A 198 15.43 20.51 -21.29
N LYS A 199 16.02 20.50 -22.46
CA LYS A 199 15.97 21.68 -23.40
C LYS A 199 14.56 21.82 -24.00
N ASN A 200 13.84 20.69 -24.14
CA ASN A 200 12.47 20.59 -24.63
C ASN A 200 11.56 20.02 -23.53
N ASN A 201 10.33 19.64 -23.89
CA ASN A 201 9.36 19.09 -22.93
C ASN A 201 9.81 17.80 -22.26
N GLU A 202 10.64 16.99 -22.91
CA GLU A 202 11.14 15.72 -22.39
C GLU A 202 12.64 15.60 -22.57
N ILE A 203 13.26 14.91 -21.62
CA ILE A 203 14.71 14.61 -21.65
C ILE A 203 15.08 13.72 -22.84
N THR A 204 16.23 13.99 -23.44
CA THR A 204 16.79 13.21 -24.54
C THR A 204 18.03 12.43 -24.10
N GLU A 205 18.37 11.39 -24.87
CA GLU A 205 19.57 10.57 -24.62
C GLU A 205 20.86 11.40 -24.68
N ILE A 206 20.93 12.36 -25.60
CA ILE A 206 22.08 13.26 -25.78
C ILE A 206 22.29 14.10 -24.51
N GLU A 207 21.24 14.71 -24.00
CA GLU A 207 21.29 15.53 -22.77
C GLU A 207 21.74 14.72 -21.55
N ILE A 208 21.30 13.46 -21.46
CA ILE A 208 21.72 12.56 -20.39
C ILE A 208 23.21 12.25 -20.50
N LYS A 209 23.69 11.91 -21.71
CA LYS A 209 25.10 11.62 -21.95
C LYS A 209 25.98 12.83 -21.66
N GLU A 210 25.62 14.01 -22.17
CA GLU A 210 26.35 15.27 -21.88
C GLU A 210 26.43 15.55 -20.37
N PHE A 211 25.33 15.33 -19.65
CA PHE A 211 25.28 15.50 -18.20
C PHE A 211 26.19 14.50 -17.47
N LEU A 212 26.10 13.20 -17.80
CA LEU A 212 26.91 12.17 -17.16
C LEU A 212 28.40 12.39 -17.43
N GLU A 213 28.78 12.69 -18.65
CA GLU A 213 30.16 12.97 -19.02
C GLU A 213 30.74 14.15 -18.26
N LYS A 214 30.02 15.28 -18.25
CA LYS A 214 30.46 16.51 -17.61
C LYS A 214 30.57 16.38 -16.09
N GLN A 215 29.60 15.74 -15.46
CA GLN A 215 29.50 15.72 -13.99
C GLN A 215 30.24 14.55 -13.34
N TYR A 216 30.26 13.38 -13.98
CA TYR A 216 30.64 12.15 -13.29
C TYR A 216 31.75 11.34 -13.99
N ILE A 217 31.73 11.21 -15.32
CA ILE A 217 32.69 10.35 -16.04
C ILE A 217 34.05 11.04 -16.09
N ASN A 218 34.12 12.31 -16.50
CA ASN A 218 35.36 13.08 -16.55
C ASN A 218 36.00 13.21 -15.14
N ASN A 219 35.19 13.15 -14.11
CA ASN A 219 35.61 13.20 -12.70
C ASN A 219 35.90 11.80 -12.13
N LYS A 220 35.81 10.71 -12.93
CA LYS A 220 36.01 9.30 -12.53
C LYS A 220 35.10 8.83 -11.39
N ILE A 221 33.91 9.43 -11.22
CA ILE A 221 32.93 9.06 -10.21
C ILE A 221 32.13 7.86 -10.69
N ILE A 222 31.77 7.83 -11.98
CA ILE A 222 31.16 6.68 -12.67
C ILE A 222 32.20 6.07 -13.57
N ALA A 223 32.49 4.78 -13.41
CA ALA A 223 33.47 4.07 -14.22
C ALA A 223 32.90 3.63 -15.57
N GLU A 224 31.70 3.04 -15.52
CA GLU A 224 30.98 2.52 -16.69
C GLU A 224 29.50 2.76 -16.54
N TYR A 225 28.79 2.99 -17.65
CA TYR A 225 27.34 3.07 -17.65
C TYR A 225 26.72 2.51 -18.92
N LYS A 226 25.46 2.10 -18.80
CA LYS A 226 24.57 1.70 -19.90
C LYS A 226 23.26 2.41 -19.77
N LEU A 227 22.87 3.15 -20.81
CA LEU A 227 21.59 3.82 -20.90
C LEU A 227 20.66 3.01 -21.81
N ILE A 228 19.43 2.72 -21.34
CA ILE A 228 18.45 1.90 -22.04
C ILE A 228 17.16 2.70 -22.15
N LEU A 229 16.66 2.87 -23.37
CA LEU A 229 15.37 3.52 -23.62
C LEU A 229 14.22 2.59 -23.19
N ASN A 230 13.25 3.12 -22.45
CA ASN A 230 12.02 2.41 -22.12
C ASN A 230 11.07 2.45 -23.33
N ASN A 231 11.03 1.37 -24.09
CA ASN A 231 10.18 1.21 -25.29
C ASN A 231 8.86 0.46 -24.99
N LEU A 232 8.51 0.28 -23.70
CA LEU A 232 7.37 -0.56 -23.26
C LEU A 232 6.11 0.25 -22.95
#